data_83f80adfbee73e1f43792ea2b753d610
#
_entry.id   83f80adfbee73e1f43792ea2b753d610
#
_cell.length_a   1.000
_cell.length_b   1.000
_cell.length_c   1.000
_cell.angle_alpha   90.00
_cell.angle_beta   90.00
_cell.angle_gamma   90.00
#
_symmetry.space_group_name_H-M   'P 1'
#
loop_
_entity.id
_entity.type
_entity.pdbx_description
1 polymer ?
#
loop_
_entity_poly.entity_id
_entity_poly.type
_entity_poly.pdbx_seq_one_letter_code
_entity_poly.pdbx_strand_id
1 'polypeptide(L)'
;MKLERLYKKAVEIGIENDLRGKTEIKRILTEEKEKYKGLKDEEIEYYDKDRLFNPFSDTRVLHGDLNTEVKKVIAGVDMEVGEIILTYLLNKNQGKKIDLIIAHHPEGYALAQLYDVMKLQADLLASYGITVSVAEQLLEKRISEIERRLMPVNHNRSVDVARVLRIPMMCIHTAADNCVTNYLKKRFEKEKPYKLKDLLKILKNIPEYKKLAKLQVPPKIVSGSEESRCGKIFVDMTGGTEGSKEIFEKYANSGVSTLVGMHFSEEHLENAKKAKLNVIIAGHISSDVLGLNLLFDELEKEERLEFIGISGFERIRKKNK
;
A
#
# COMPACT_ATOMS: atom_id res chain seq x y z
N MET A 1 -12.04 -14.35 -14.22
CA MET A 1 -12.73 -13.01 -14.07
C MET A 1 -12.07 -12.01 -15.00
N LYS A 2 -12.87 -11.07 -15.56
CA LYS A 2 -12.30 -10.01 -16.41
C LYS A 2 -11.37 -9.09 -15.64
N LEU A 3 -10.30 -8.60 -16.28
CA LEU A 3 -9.31 -7.68 -15.70
C LEU A 3 -9.99 -6.41 -15.15
N GLU A 4 -10.98 -5.87 -15.86
CA GLU A 4 -11.77 -4.72 -15.37
C GLU A 4 -12.43 -5.01 -14.02
N ARG A 5 -13.07 -6.19 -13.88
CA ARG A 5 -13.74 -6.57 -12.63
C ARG A 5 -12.73 -6.79 -11.51
N LEU A 6 -11.60 -7.44 -11.80
CA LEU A 6 -10.50 -7.62 -10.85
C LEU A 6 -9.98 -6.28 -10.34
N TYR A 7 -9.71 -5.35 -11.24
CA TYR A 7 -9.24 -4.00 -10.91
C TYR A 7 -10.24 -3.24 -10.04
N LYS A 8 -11.49 -3.15 -10.49
CA LYS A 8 -12.54 -2.46 -9.72
C LYS A 8 -12.74 -3.09 -8.34
N LYS A 9 -12.67 -4.43 -8.26
CA LYS A 9 -12.79 -5.13 -6.98
C LYS A 9 -11.60 -4.86 -6.05
N ALA A 10 -10.38 -4.81 -6.57
CA ALA A 10 -9.22 -4.44 -5.77
C ALA A 10 -9.36 -3.02 -5.18
N VAL A 11 -9.87 -2.07 -5.97
CA VAL A 11 -10.17 -0.70 -5.50
C VAL A 11 -11.28 -0.71 -4.44
N GLU A 12 -12.39 -1.44 -4.67
CA GLU A 12 -13.47 -1.58 -3.69
C GLU A 12 -12.96 -2.10 -2.35
N ILE A 13 -12.13 -3.16 -2.37
CA ILE A 13 -11.51 -3.73 -1.15
C ILE A 13 -10.62 -2.70 -0.46
N GLY A 14 -9.80 -1.95 -1.23
CA GLY A 14 -8.98 -0.86 -0.70
C GLY A 14 -9.81 0.22 -0.01
N ILE A 15 -10.94 0.62 -0.60
CA ILE A 15 -11.88 1.59 -0.03
C ILE A 15 -12.55 1.05 1.25
N GLU A 16 -12.92 -0.23 1.28
CA GLU A 16 -13.52 -0.86 2.46
C GLU A 16 -12.56 -0.91 3.66
N ASN A 17 -11.27 -0.94 3.39
CA ASN A 17 -10.21 -0.95 4.40
C ASN A 17 -9.57 0.42 4.65
N ASP A 18 -10.01 1.46 3.96
CA ASP A 18 -9.49 2.82 4.13
C ASP A 18 -9.91 3.40 5.49
N LEU A 19 -8.92 3.82 6.28
CA LEU A 19 -9.15 4.34 7.62
C LEU A 19 -9.82 5.72 7.65
N ARG A 20 -9.89 6.43 6.52
CA ARG A 20 -10.68 7.65 6.38
C ARG A 20 -12.19 7.38 6.49
N GLY A 21 -12.59 6.16 6.15
CA GLY A 21 -13.98 5.72 6.17
C GLY A 21 -14.77 6.05 4.91
N LYS A 22 -15.86 5.30 4.70
CA LYS A 22 -16.65 5.36 3.46
C LYS A 22 -17.25 6.75 3.17
N THR A 23 -17.59 7.52 4.19
CA THR A 23 -18.15 8.87 4.02
C THR A 23 -17.15 9.82 3.40
N GLU A 24 -15.90 9.80 3.90
CA GLU A 24 -14.84 10.65 3.38
C GLU A 24 -14.45 10.24 1.95
N ILE A 25 -14.32 8.96 1.67
CA ILE A 25 -14.04 8.48 0.31
C ILE A 25 -15.16 8.89 -0.66
N LYS A 26 -16.42 8.81 -0.24
CA LYS A 26 -17.54 9.28 -1.07
C LYS A 26 -17.45 10.78 -1.36
N ARG A 27 -17.04 11.59 -0.37
CA ARG A 27 -16.82 13.03 -0.56
C ARG A 27 -15.73 13.27 -1.60
N ILE A 28 -14.56 12.63 -1.45
CA ILE A 28 -13.43 12.75 -2.38
C ILE A 28 -13.84 12.40 -3.81
N LEU A 29 -14.53 11.26 -4.00
CA LEU A 29 -14.97 10.83 -5.33
C LEU A 29 -16.07 11.76 -5.91
N THR A 30 -16.86 12.41 -5.06
CA THR A 30 -17.86 13.40 -5.50
C THR A 30 -17.16 14.66 -5.97
N GLU A 31 -16.19 15.17 -5.23
CA GLU A 31 -15.39 16.34 -5.61
C GLU A 31 -14.62 16.10 -6.93
N GLU A 32 -14.04 14.91 -7.12
CA GLU A 32 -13.39 14.56 -8.40
C GLU A 32 -14.38 14.54 -9.57
N LYS A 33 -15.62 14.08 -9.36
CA LYS A 33 -16.67 14.12 -10.40
C LYS A 33 -17.08 15.55 -10.73
N GLU A 34 -17.24 16.42 -9.74
CA GLU A 34 -17.57 17.83 -9.99
C GLU A 34 -16.40 18.55 -10.69
N LYS A 35 -15.18 18.28 -10.29
CA LYS A 35 -13.99 18.78 -10.97
C LYS A 35 -13.97 18.36 -12.45
N TYR A 36 -14.20 17.07 -12.73
CA TYR A 36 -14.23 16.56 -14.10
C TYR A 36 -15.29 17.25 -14.97
N LYS A 37 -16.48 17.50 -14.42
CA LYS A 37 -17.56 18.23 -15.14
C LYS A 37 -17.18 19.67 -15.49
N GLY A 38 -16.31 20.30 -14.72
CA GLY A 38 -15.82 21.66 -14.94
C GLY A 38 -14.63 21.79 -15.89
N LEU A 39 -14.04 20.67 -16.33
CA LEU A 39 -12.88 20.68 -17.21
C LEU A 39 -13.27 21.12 -18.64
N LYS A 40 -12.36 21.83 -19.30
CA LYS A 40 -12.44 22.13 -20.73
C LYS A 40 -11.97 20.92 -21.56
N ASP A 41 -12.35 20.86 -22.82
CA ASP A 41 -12.03 19.74 -23.71
C ASP A 41 -10.51 19.44 -23.75
N GLU A 42 -9.66 20.45 -23.75
CA GLU A 42 -8.21 20.33 -23.73
C GLU A 42 -7.68 19.69 -22.44
N GLU A 43 -8.36 19.93 -21.29
CA GLU A 43 -7.97 19.38 -19.98
C GLU A 43 -8.45 17.94 -19.82
N ILE A 44 -9.59 17.59 -20.47
CA ILE A 44 -10.17 16.24 -20.44
C ILE A 44 -9.21 15.21 -21.07
N GLU A 45 -8.43 15.60 -22.08
CA GLU A 45 -7.45 14.75 -22.73
C GLU A 45 -6.37 14.23 -21.76
N TYR A 46 -5.97 15.06 -20.78
CA TYR A 46 -4.95 14.73 -19.78
C TYR A 46 -5.51 14.21 -18.47
N TYR A 47 -6.84 14.17 -18.32
CA TYR A 47 -7.46 13.77 -17.06
C TYR A 47 -7.47 12.24 -16.91
N ASP A 48 -6.96 11.75 -15.76
CA ASP A 48 -7.05 10.34 -15.39
C ASP A 48 -8.50 9.98 -14.98
N LYS A 49 -9.25 9.39 -15.92
CA LYS A 49 -10.68 9.04 -15.74
C LYS A 49 -10.91 8.00 -14.64
N ASP A 50 -9.91 7.23 -14.27
CA ASP A 50 -10.03 6.26 -13.17
C ASP A 50 -10.27 6.97 -11.83
N ARG A 51 -9.83 8.21 -11.66
CA ARG A 51 -10.09 9.05 -10.46
C ARG A 51 -11.58 9.21 -10.16
N LEU A 52 -12.46 9.02 -11.13
CA LEU A 52 -13.91 9.10 -10.93
C LEU A 52 -14.47 7.96 -10.07
N PHE A 53 -13.73 6.86 -9.90
CA PHE A 53 -14.12 5.72 -9.06
C PHE A 53 -13.00 5.21 -8.17
N ASN A 54 -11.75 5.54 -8.45
CA ASN A 54 -10.57 5.07 -7.75
C ASN A 54 -9.81 6.22 -7.07
N PRO A 55 -9.81 6.31 -5.73
CA PRO A 55 -9.10 7.35 -5.00
C PRO A 55 -7.59 7.08 -4.84
N PHE A 56 -7.07 5.96 -5.37
CA PHE A 56 -5.68 5.52 -5.23
C PHE A 56 -4.95 5.66 -6.56
N SER A 57 -4.16 6.73 -6.75
CA SER A 57 -3.44 6.97 -8.00
C SER A 57 -2.36 5.92 -8.30
N ASP A 58 -1.91 5.19 -7.28
CA ASP A 58 -0.89 4.15 -7.32
C ASP A 58 -1.43 2.71 -7.44
N THR A 59 -2.73 2.54 -7.60
CA THR A 59 -3.38 1.25 -7.88
C THR A 59 -4.06 1.34 -9.24
N ARG A 60 -3.44 0.76 -10.30
CA ARG A 60 -3.83 0.99 -11.70
C ARG A 60 -3.58 -0.23 -12.58
N VAL A 61 -4.41 -0.40 -13.60
CA VAL A 61 -4.05 -1.22 -14.77
C VAL A 61 -3.07 -0.41 -15.62
N LEU A 62 -1.86 -0.90 -15.80
CA LEU A 62 -0.78 -0.20 -16.51
C LEU A 62 -0.74 -0.56 -17.99
N HIS A 63 -1.09 -1.79 -18.34
CA HIS A 63 -1.16 -2.31 -19.70
C HIS A 63 -2.12 -3.51 -19.79
N GLY A 64 -2.84 -3.63 -20.90
CA GLY A 64 -3.68 -4.77 -21.23
C GLY A 64 -5.11 -4.39 -21.58
N ASP A 65 -5.82 -5.32 -22.25
CA ASP A 65 -7.24 -5.17 -22.52
C ASP A 65 -8.05 -5.49 -21.25
N LEU A 66 -8.90 -4.58 -20.81
CA LEU A 66 -9.76 -4.71 -19.64
C LEU A 66 -10.74 -5.89 -19.75
N ASN A 67 -11.03 -6.37 -20.98
CA ASN A 67 -11.81 -7.58 -21.22
C ASN A 67 -11.04 -8.89 -21.10
N THR A 68 -9.73 -8.85 -20.87
CA THR A 68 -8.91 -10.07 -20.70
C THR A 68 -9.45 -10.92 -19.57
N GLU A 69 -9.69 -12.21 -19.86
CA GLU A 69 -10.04 -13.19 -18.83
C GLU A 69 -8.80 -13.59 -18.04
N VAL A 70 -8.82 -13.29 -16.75
CA VAL A 70 -7.74 -13.57 -15.80
C VAL A 70 -8.10 -14.80 -14.97
N LYS A 71 -7.30 -15.87 -15.07
CA LYS A 71 -7.39 -17.09 -14.27
C LYS A 71 -6.10 -17.34 -13.50
N LYS A 72 -4.96 -17.03 -14.11
CA LYS A 72 -3.63 -17.22 -13.53
C LYS A 72 -2.86 -15.91 -13.47
N VAL A 73 -2.40 -15.60 -12.29
CA VAL A 73 -1.67 -14.37 -11.96
C VAL A 73 -0.26 -14.72 -11.51
N ILE A 74 0.72 -13.96 -11.98
CA ILE A 74 2.04 -13.88 -11.33
C ILE A 74 2.10 -12.57 -10.55
N ALA A 75 2.43 -12.67 -9.27
CA ALA A 75 2.44 -11.51 -8.37
C ALA A 75 3.75 -11.41 -7.61
N GLY A 76 4.23 -10.18 -7.44
CA GLY A 76 5.43 -9.85 -6.68
C GLY A 76 5.33 -8.49 -6.02
N VAL A 77 6.24 -8.20 -5.10
CA VAL A 77 6.37 -6.86 -4.54
C VAL A 77 6.95 -5.94 -5.62
N ASP A 78 8.11 -6.26 -6.15
CA ASP A 78 8.78 -5.56 -7.24
C ASP A 78 8.66 -6.38 -8.53
N MET A 79 7.95 -5.87 -9.54
CA MET A 79 7.78 -6.54 -10.83
C MET A 79 8.45 -5.72 -11.94
N GLU A 80 9.77 -5.88 -12.01
CA GLU A 80 10.61 -5.18 -12.96
C GLU A 80 10.79 -5.97 -14.26
N VAL A 81 11.70 -5.50 -15.10
CA VAL A 81 11.99 -6.09 -16.43
C VAL A 81 12.31 -7.58 -16.33
N GLY A 82 13.08 -8.00 -15.30
CA GLY A 82 13.47 -9.41 -15.11
C GLY A 82 12.28 -10.32 -14.89
N GLU A 83 11.35 -9.93 -14.01
CA GLU A 83 10.13 -10.68 -13.68
C GLU A 83 9.17 -10.75 -14.86
N ILE A 84 9.11 -9.69 -15.66
CA ILE A 84 8.27 -9.66 -16.88
C ILE A 84 8.84 -10.60 -17.95
N ILE A 85 10.16 -10.59 -18.15
CA ILE A 85 10.82 -11.54 -19.06
C ILE A 85 10.64 -12.97 -18.57
N LEU A 86 10.78 -13.24 -17.28
CA LEU A 86 10.51 -14.56 -16.69
C LEU A 86 9.06 -15.00 -16.99
N THR A 87 8.10 -14.11 -16.82
CA THR A 87 6.69 -14.39 -17.14
C THR A 87 6.50 -14.79 -18.59
N TYR A 88 7.12 -14.07 -19.53
CA TYR A 88 7.10 -14.41 -20.95
C TYR A 88 7.70 -15.79 -21.23
N LEU A 89 8.86 -16.10 -20.62
CA LEU A 89 9.51 -17.41 -20.78
C LEU A 89 8.67 -18.56 -20.20
N LEU A 90 8.01 -18.38 -19.06
CA LEU A 90 7.09 -19.34 -18.49
C LEU A 90 5.90 -19.61 -19.42
N ASN A 91 5.35 -18.56 -20.01
CA ASN A 91 4.25 -18.70 -20.97
C ASN A 91 4.69 -19.45 -22.23
N LYS A 92 5.89 -19.16 -22.74
CA LYS A 92 6.42 -19.78 -23.97
C LYS A 92 6.86 -21.23 -23.78
N ASN A 93 7.57 -21.53 -22.68
CA ASN A 93 8.29 -22.81 -22.54
C ASN A 93 7.53 -23.87 -21.73
N GLN A 94 6.61 -23.47 -20.86
CA GLN A 94 5.91 -24.40 -19.96
C GLN A 94 4.43 -24.56 -20.28
N GLY A 95 3.91 -23.93 -21.32
CA GLY A 95 2.49 -23.95 -21.68
C GLY A 95 1.56 -23.42 -20.58
N LYS A 96 2.13 -22.77 -19.56
CA LYS A 96 1.39 -22.17 -18.43
C LYS A 96 1.05 -20.74 -18.80
N LYS A 97 -0.14 -20.54 -19.36
CA LYS A 97 -0.58 -19.20 -19.69
C LYS A 97 -0.82 -18.42 -18.41
N ILE A 98 0.08 -17.47 -18.10
CA ILE A 98 -0.11 -16.44 -17.09
C ILE A 98 -0.83 -15.29 -17.78
N ASP A 99 -1.97 -14.89 -17.24
CA ASP A 99 -2.88 -13.94 -17.87
C ASP A 99 -2.59 -12.50 -17.42
N LEU A 100 -2.01 -12.31 -16.21
CA LEU A 100 -1.80 -11.01 -15.61
C LEU A 100 -0.55 -11.00 -14.72
N ILE A 101 0.22 -9.91 -14.81
CA ILE A 101 1.26 -9.54 -13.85
C ILE A 101 0.66 -8.56 -12.84
N ILE A 102 0.83 -8.82 -11.53
CA ILE A 102 0.49 -7.87 -10.47
C ILE A 102 1.76 -7.49 -9.71
N ALA A 103 2.10 -6.21 -9.74
CA ALA A 103 3.12 -5.59 -8.89
C ALA A 103 2.44 -5.01 -7.64
N HIS A 104 3.11 -5.10 -6.47
CA HIS A 104 2.69 -4.29 -5.33
C HIS A 104 3.22 -2.87 -5.50
N HIS A 105 4.52 -2.70 -5.60
CA HIS A 105 5.11 -1.38 -5.82
C HIS A 105 4.68 -0.82 -7.18
N PRO A 106 4.34 0.48 -7.24
CA PRO A 106 3.80 1.09 -8.45
C PRO A 106 4.86 1.24 -9.54
N GLU A 107 4.43 1.01 -10.77
CA GLU A 107 5.18 1.19 -12.00
C GLU A 107 4.42 2.13 -12.95
N GLY A 108 5.08 2.58 -14.01
CA GLY A 108 4.45 3.41 -15.03
C GLY A 108 3.87 4.71 -14.45
N TYR A 109 2.72 5.12 -14.95
CA TYR A 109 2.08 6.35 -14.49
C TYR A 109 1.56 6.27 -13.05
N ALA A 110 1.34 5.08 -12.51
CA ALA A 110 1.01 4.91 -11.10
C ALA A 110 2.19 5.30 -10.19
N LEU A 111 3.43 4.99 -10.59
CA LEU A 111 4.63 5.49 -9.90
C LEU A 111 4.78 7.00 -10.06
N ALA A 112 4.52 7.54 -11.26
CA ALA A 112 4.58 8.98 -11.51
C ALA A 112 3.60 9.78 -10.64
N GLN A 113 2.48 9.19 -10.27
CA GLN A 113 1.42 9.80 -9.46
C GLN A 113 1.45 9.37 -7.98
N LEU A 114 2.50 8.68 -7.53
CA LEU A 114 2.61 8.16 -6.16
C LEU A 114 2.45 9.25 -5.09
N TYR A 115 2.95 10.45 -5.36
CA TYR A 115 2.88 11.58 -4.43
C TYR A 115 1.42 12.00 -4.10
N ASP A 116 0.46 11.75 -4.99
CA ASP A 116 -0.92 12.19 -4.82
C ASP A 116 -1.66 11.39 -3.71
N VAL A 117 -1.35 10.10 -3.54
CA VAL A 117 -1.95 9.30 -2.45
C VAL A 117 -1.47 9.73 -1.07
N MET A 118 -0.37 10.47 -0.96
CA MET A 118 0.14 10.95 0.32
C MET A 118 -0.83 11.93 1.02
N LYS A 119 -1.76 12.54 0.29
CA LYS A 119 -2.84 13.37 0.85
C LYS A 119 -3.67 12.62 1.88
N LEU A 120 -3.84 11.31 1.71
CA LEU A 120 -4.50 10.40 2.65
C LEU A 120 -3.89 10.49 4.06
N GLN A 121 -2.59 10.73 4.17
CA GLN A 121 -1.92 10.82 5.46
C GLN A 121 -2.45 11.99 6.31
N ALA A 122 -2.85 13.12 5.70
CA ALA A 122 -3.42 14.25 6.45
C ALA A 122 -4.70 13.86 7.20
N ASP A 123 -5.57 13.13 6.54
CA ASP A 123 -6.83 12.65 7.12
C ASP A 123 -6.56 11.63 8.25
N LEU A 124 -5.59 10.73 8.05
CA LEU A 124 -5.21 9.79 9.10
C LEU A 124 -4.65 10.51 10.33
N LEU A 125 -3.78 11.49 10.14
CA LEU A 125 -3.22 12.31 11.21
C LEU A 125 -4.33 13.04 11.98
N ALA A 126 -5.30 13.61 11.25
CA ALA A 126 -6.46 14.27 11.84
C ALA A 126 -7.30 13.31 12.69
N SER A 127 -7.49 12.06 12.24
CA SER A 127 -8.22 11.03 12.98
C SER A 127 -7.56 10.65 14.31
N TYR A 128 -6.26 10.90 14.45
CA TYR A 128 -5.50 10.70 15.68
C TYR A 128 -5.44 11.94 16.59
N GLY A 129 -6.05 13.05 16.18
CA GLY A 129 -6.17 14.29 16.97
C GLY A 129 -5.12 15.34 16.63
N ILE A 130 -4.42 15.23 15.50
CA ILE A 130 -3.57 16.28 14.98
C ILE A 130 -4.45 17.25 14.20
N THR A 131 -4.30 18.56 14.43
CA THR A 131 -5.08 19.58 13.73
C THR A 131 -4.90 19.45 12.21
N VAL A 132 -5.99 19.40 11.46
CA VAL A 132 -5.98 19.19 9.99
C VAL A 132 -5.05 20.14 9.27
N SER A 133 -5.14 21.46 9.54
CA SER A 133 -4.28 22.46 8.91
C SER A 133 -2.79 22.25 9.18
N VAL A 134 -2.44 21.70 10.35
CA VAL A 134 -1.04 21.34 10.67
C VAL A 134 -0.60 20.13 9.87
N ALA A 135 -1.45 19.10 9.78
CA ALA A 135 -1.17 17.90 9.01
C ALA A 135 -0.98 18.22 7.52
N GLU A 136 -1.89 19.02 6.94
CA GLU A 136 -1.82 19.45 5.54
C GLU A 136 -0.53 20.22 5.24
N GLN A 137 -0.19 21.24 6.03
CA GLN A 137 1.01 22.05 5.81
C GLN A 137 2.31 21.24 5.94
N LEU A 138 2.39 20.29 6.89
CA LEU A 138 3.55 19.42 7.03
C LEU A 138 3.69 18.45 5.85
N LEU A 139 2.58 17.98 5.30
CA LEU A 139 2.59 17.05 4.18
C LEU A 139 2.79 17.74 2.83
N GLU A 140 2.28 18.96 2.62
CA GLU A 140 2.42 19.70 1.38
C GLU A 140 3.88 19.81 0.92
N LYS A 141 4.77 20.21 1.85
CA LYS A 141 6.21 20.27 1.58
C LYS A 141 6.77 18.92 1.18
N ARG A 142 6.35 17.84 1.87
CA ARG A 142 6.83 16.48 1.62
C ARG A 142 6.27 15.93 0.30
N ILE A 143 4.99 16.15 0.01
CA ILE A 143 4.36 15.76 -1.25
C ILE A 143 5.09 16.41 -2.43
N SER A 144 5.33 17.72 -2.37
CA SER A 144 6.09 18.44 -3.39
C SER A 144 7.54 17.96 -3.54
N GLU A 145 8.18 17.49 -2.46
CA GLU A 145 9.49 16.87 -2.51
C GLU A 145 9.44 15.55 -3.29
N ILE A 146 8.49 14.67 -2.97
CA ILE A 146 8.33 13.38 -3.64
C ILE A 146 7.98 13.58 -5.11
N GLU A 147 7.06 14.49 -5.43
CA GLU A 147 6.71 14.83 -6.81
C GLU A 147 7.97 15.19 -7.62
N ARG A 148 8.78 16.13 -7.13
CA ARG A 148 10.03 16.55 -7.81
C ARG A 148 11.05 15.42 -7.93
N ARG A 149 11.10 14.47 -6.98
CA ARG A 149 11.99 13.30 -7.06
C ARG A 149 11.54 12.31 -8.11
N LEU A 150 10.23 12.20 -8.35
CA LEU A 150 9.66 11.29 -9.32
C LEU A 150 9.72 11.84 -10.75
N MET A 151 9.65 13.15 -10.95
CA MET A 151 9.65 13.76 -12.28
C MET A 151 10.79 13.31 -13.23
N PRO A 152 12.06 13.15 -12.79
CA PRO A 152 13.15 12.73 -13.67
C PRO A 152 13.23 11.21 -13.89
N VAL A 153 12.37 10.41 -13.26
CA VAL A 153 12.44 8.95 -13.34
C VAL A 153 11.84 8.44 -14.65
N ASN A 154 12.46 7.44 -15.27
CA ASN A 154 11.82 6.71 -16.36
C ASN A 154 10.86 5.66 -15.78
N HIS A 155 9.61 6.04 -15.56
CA HIS A 155 8.57 5.22 -14.95
C HIS A 155 8.15 4.03 -15.82
N ASN A 156 8.30 4.11 -17.15
CA ASN A 156 7.71 3.15 -18.08
C ASN A 156 8.59 1.94 -18.41
N ARG A 157 9.78 1.80 -17.81
CA ARG A 157 10.72 0.72 -18.17
C ARG A 157 10.06 -0.66 -18.14
N SER A 158 9.40 -1.00 -17.04
CA SER A 158 8.73 -2.29 -16.84
C SER A 158 7.46 -2.39 -17.70
N VAL A 159 6.66 -1.32 -17.73
CA VAL A 159 5.42 -1.26 -18.51
C VAL A 159 5.66 -1.40 -20.00
N ASP A 160 6.73 -0.80 -20.55
CA ASP A 160 7.10 -0.92 -21.94
C ASP A 160 7.47 -2.35 -22.32
N VAL A 161 8.19 -3.07 -21.45
CA VAL A 161 8.50 -4.50 -21.68
C VAL A 161 7.23 -5.34 -21.66
N ALA A 162 6.33 -5.13 -20.70
CA ALA A 162 5.05 -5.82 -20.63
C ALA A 162 4.21 -5.56 -21.90
N ARG A 163 4.19 -4.30 -22.37
CA ARG A 163 3.49 -3.89 -23.59
C ARG A 163 4.05 -4.56 -24.84
N VAL A 164 5.38 -4.58 -25.01
CA VAL A 164 6.05 -5.22 -26.16
C VAL A 164 5.79 -6.73 -26.16
N LEU A 165 5.80 -7.36 -25.00
CA LEU A 165 5.53 -8.79 -24.82
C LEU A 165 4.03 -9.13 -24.80
N ARG A 166 3.15 -8.12 -24.84
CA ARG A 166 1.68 -8.25 -24.81
C ARG A 166 1.17 -8.99 -23.58
N ILE A 167 1.75 -8.72 -22.42
CA ILE A 167 1.34 -9.31 -21.14
C ILE A 167 0.62 -8.23 -20.34
N PRO A 168 -0.64 -8.44 -19.93
CA PRO A 168 -1.34 -7.50 -19.06
C PRO A 168 -0.59 -7.29 -17.74
N MET A 169 -0.54 -6.04 -17.28
CA MET A 169 0.16 -5.64 -16.06
C MET A 169 -0.65 -4.61 -15.29
N MET A 170 -0.74 -4.79 -13.98
CA MET A 170 -1.30 -3.81 -13.06
C MET A 170 -0.46 -3.72 -11.80
N CYS A 171 -0.64 -2.64 -11.04
CA CYS A 171 -0.12 -2.52 -9.67
C CYS A 171 -1.27 -2.33 -8.68
N ILE A 172 -1.05 -2.84 -7.44
CA ILE A 172 -1.97 -2.72 -6.31
C ILE A 172 -1.15 -2.31 -5.09
N HIS A 173 -1.05 -0.99 -4.84
CA HIS A 173 -0.25 -0.44 -3.75
C HIS A 173 -1.14 0.01 -2.58
N THR A 174 -1.56 1.28 -2.51
CA THR A 174 -2.34 1.81 -1.37
C THR A 174 -3.59 0.98 -1.06
N ALA A 175 -4.24 0.36 -2.05
CA ALA A 175 -5.37 -0.53 -1.78
C ALA A 175 -4.98 -1.75 -0.91
N ALA A 176 -3.79 -2.33 -1.10
CA ALA A 176 -3.26 -3.41 -0.28
C ALA A 176 -2.73 -2.89 1.07
N ASP A 177 -2.10 -1.72 1.08
CA ASP A 177 -1.60 -1.08 2.31
C ASP A 177 -2.72 -0.73 3.28
N ASN A 178 -3.86 -0.28 2.76
CA ASN A 178 -5.06 -0.09 3.57
C ASN A 178 -5.51 -1.39 4.23
N CYS A 179 -5.40 -2.53 3.53
CA CYS A 179 -5.76 -3.84 4.10
C CYS A 179 -4.85 -4.21 5.27
N VAL A 180 -3.51 -4.07 5.15
CA VAL A 180 -2.61 -4.38 6.27
C VAL A 180 -2.77 -3.40 7.41
N THR A 181 -2.92 -2.11 7.13
CA THR A 181 -3.10 -1.06 8.13
C THR A 181 -4.35 -1.30 8.98
N ASN A 182 -5.50 -1.52 8.33
CA ASN A 182 -6.77 -1.79 8.99
C ASN A 182 -6.74 -3.13 9.77
N TYR A 183 -6.13 -4.16 9.18
CA TYR A 183 -5.97 -5.46 9.84
C TYR A 183 -5.16 -5.36 11.13
N LEU A 184 -4.01 -4.71 11.11
CA LEU A 184 -3.16 -4.54 12.29
C LEU A 184 -3.83 -3.66 13.34
N LYS A 185 -4.45 -2.54 12.94
CA LYS A 185 -5.21 -1.68 13.84
C LYS A 185 -6.28 -2.47 14.58
N LYS A 186 -7.17 -3.18 13.87
CA LYS A 186 -8.22 -4.01 14.45
C LYS A 186 -7.67 -5.10 15.36
N ARG A 187 -6.54 -5.68 14.98
CA ARG A 187 -5.90 -6.73 15.78
C ARG A 187 -5.35 -6.18 17.08
N PHE A 188 -4.70 -5.01 17.07
CA PHE A 188 -4.20 -4.37 18.29
C PHE A 188 -5.33 -3.88 19.19
N GLU A 189 -6.41 -3.35 18.62
CA GLU A 189 -7.62 -2.97 19.38
C GLU A 189 -8.27 -4.17 20.08
N LYS A 190 -8.30 -5.34 19.42
CA LYS A 190 -8.85 -6.58 19.96
C LYS A 190 -7.95 -7.21 21.02
N GLU A 191 -6.64 -7.34 20.74
CA GLU A 191 -5.69 -8.04 21.62
C GLU A 191 -5.17 -7.16 22.74
N LYS A 192 -5.29 -5.84 22.64
CA LYS A 192 -4.93 -4.82 23.63
C LYS A 192 -3.54 -5.04 24.26
N PRO A 193 -2.46 -5.06 23.45
CA PRO A 193 -1.10 -5.26 23.98
C PRO A 193 -0.77 -4.17 24.99
N TYR A 194 -0.26 -4.57 26.17
CA TYR A 194 0.08 -3.63 27.23
C TYR A 194 1.54 -3.15 27.12
N LYS A 195 2.46 -4.05 26.80
CA LYS A 195 3.89 -3.78 26.63
C LYS A 195 4.34 -4.02 25.20
N LEU A 196 5.47 -3.42 24.79
CA LEU A 196 6.00 -3.61 23.43
C LEU A 196 6.33 -5.06 23.13
N LYS A 197 6.75 -5.86 24.11
CA LYS A 197 6.93 -7.32 23.93
C LYS A 197 5.65 -8.04 23.52
N ASP A 198 4.50 -7.61 24.05
CA ASP A 198 3.20 -8.21 23.71
C ASP A 198 2.84 -7.87 22.25
N LEU A 199 3.04 -6.61 21.86
CA LEU A 199 2.83 -6.13 20.51
C LEU A 199 3.77 -6.85 19.51
N LEU A 200 5.04 -6.99 19.87
CA LEU A 200 6.02 -7.72 19.06
C LEU A 200 5.64 -9.21 18.90
N LYS A 201 5.10 -9.83 19.96
CA LYS A 201 4.58 -11.21 19.91
C LYS A 201 3.40 -11.34 18.96
N ILE A 202 2.48 -10.36 18.96
CA ILE A 202 1.34 -10.34 18.03
C ILE A 202 1.85 -10.31 16.58
N LEU A 203 2.79 -9.43 16.26
CA LEU A 203 3.37 -9.34 14.91
C LEU A 203 4.05 -10.64 14.51
N LYS A 204 4.93 -11.19 15.35
CA LYS A 204 5.66 -12.44 15.08
C LYS A 204 4.76 -13.67 14.90
N ASN A 205 3.50 -13.62 15.34
CA ASN A 205 2.53 -14.70 15.15
C ASN A 205 1.77 -14.62 13.81
N ILE A 206 1.93 -13.54 13.05
CA ILE A 206 1.34 -13.40 11.72
C ILE A 206 2.24 -14.17 10.74
N PRO A 207 1.67 -15.05 9.89
CA PRO A 207 2.44 -15.94 9.03
C PRO A 207 3.48 -15.23 8.15
N GLU A 208 3.12 -14.09 7.56
CA GLU A 208 3.98 -13.29 6.70
C GLU A 208 5.21 -12.77 7.46
N TYR A 209 5.02 -12.16 8.62
CA TYR A 209 6.12 -11.71 9.47
C TYR A 209 6.95 -12.86 10.02
N LYS A 210 6.29 -13.97 10.41
CA LYS A 210 6.98 -15.19 10.89
C LYS A 210 7.90 -15.78 9.82
N LYS A 211 7.47 -15.74 8.55
CA LYS A 211 8.27 -16.22 7.43
C LYS A 211 9.53 -15.39 7.24
N LEU A 212 9.39 -14.05 7.17
CA LEU A 212 10.54 -13.16 7.01
C LEU A 212 11.47 -13.20 8.24
N ALA A 213 10.92 -13.43 9.44
CA ALA A 213 11.74 -13.64 10.64
C ALA A 213 12.68 -14.85 10.50
N LYS A 214 12.26 -15.92 9.83
CA LYS A 214 13.12 -17.08 9.51
C LYS A 214 14.25 -16.72 8.53
N LEU A 215 14.05 -15.70 7.70
CA LEU A 215 15.06 -15.15 6.79
C LEU A 215 15.88 -14.01 7.43
N GLN A 216 15.89 -13.93 8.77
CA GLN A 216 16.62 -12.94 9.58
C GLN A 216 16.13 -11.50 9.45
N VAL A 217 14.87 -11.30 9.05
CA VAL A 217 14.20 -9.99 8.98
C VAL A 217 12.94 -9.98 9.88
N PRO A 218 13.09 -10.14 11.21
CA PRO A 218 11.95 -10.12 12.14
C PRO A 218 11.48 -8.71 12.43
N PRO A 219 10.21 -8.54 12.85
CA PRO A 219 9.76 -7.31 13.50
C PRO A 219 10.65 -6.96 14.69
N LYS A 220 11.00 -5.65 14.83
CA LYS A 220 12.02 -5.20 15.79
C LYS A 220 11.60 -3.90 16.47
N ILE A 221 11.83 -3.81 17.80
CA ILE A 221 11.77 -2.56 18.55
C ILE A 221 13.05 -1.77 18.25
N VAL A 222 12.92 -0.53 17.77
CA VAL A 222 14.05 0.36 17.43
C VAL A 222 14.07 1.62 18.30
N SER A 223 12.98 1.89 19.03
CA SER A 223 12.91 2.90 20.11
C SER A 223 12.01 2.38 21.23
N GLY A 224 12.41 2.57 22.46
CA GLY A 224 11.80 1.94 23.63
C GLY A 224 12.45 0.61 24.00
N SER A 225 11.84 -0.13 24.92
CA SER A 225 12.28 -1.45 25.37
C SER A 225 11.09 -2.43 25.40
N GLU A 226 11.35 -3.73 25.52
CA GLU A 226 10.31 -4.75 25.65
C GLU A 226 9.32 -4.47 26.80
N GLU A 227 9.80 -3.85 27.87
CA GLU A 227 9.01 -3.50 29.05
C GLU A 227 8.27 -2.15 28.95
N SER A 228 8.53 -1.34 27.92
CA SER A 228 7.81 -0.08 27.69
C SER A 228 6.34 -0.34 27.43
N ARG A 229 5.46 0.54 27.95
CA ARG A 229 4.02 0.48 27.70
C ARG A 229 3.68 0.92 26.29
N CYS A 230 2.76 0.23 25.63
CA CYS A 230 2.34 0.58 24.26
C CYS A 230 1.62 1.95 24.19
N GLY A 231 0.76 2.25 25.16
CA GLY A 231 -0.11 3.43 25.07
C GLY A 231 -0.99 3.44 23.82
N LYS A 232 -1.28 4.62 23.27
CA LYS A 232 -2.00 4.77 22.01
C LYS A 232 -1.07 4.42 20.83
N ILE A 233 -1.47 3.42 20.04
CA ILE A 233 -0.68 2.90 18.92
C ILE A 233 -1.14 3.55 17.63
N PHE A 234 -0.21 4.05 16.82
CA PHE A 234 -0.43 4.45 15.45
C PHE A 234 0.20 3.41 14.51
N VAL A 235 -0.58 2.92 13.55
CA VAL A 235 -0.12 1.98 12.52
C VAL A 235 0.14 2.79 11.24
N ASP A 236 1.40 2.91 10.87
CA ASP A 236 1.89 3.71 9.75
C ASP A 236 2.35 2.81 8.60
N MET A 237 1.39 2.36 7.79
CA MET A 237 1.64 1.41 6.70
C MET A 237 0.86 1.72 5.42
N THR A 238 0.36 2.96 5.24
CA THR A 238 -0.37 3.35 4.03
C THR A 238 -0.15 4.82 3.71
N GLY A 239 -0.46 5.21 2.49
CA GLY A 239 -0.33 6.60 2.03
C GLY A 239 0.94 6.84 1.21
N GLY A 240 1.37 5.84 0.44
CA GLY A 240 2.38 5.95 -0.60
C GLY A 240 3.82 5.78 -0.11
N THR A 241 4.34 6.72 0.66
CA THR A 241 5.72 6.67 1.19
C THR A 241 5.81 7.41 2.52
N GLU A 242 6.99 7.40 3.14
CA GLU A 242 7.23 8.09 4.43
C GLU A 242 6.73 9.54 4.40
N GLY A 243 5.96 9.91 5.42
CA GLY A 243 5.41 11.24 5.61
C GLY A 243 6.46 12.30 5.97
N SER A 244 5.99 13.40 6.59
CA SER A 244 6.88 14.48 7.03
C SER A 244 7.72 14.05 8.23
N LYS A 245 9.02 14.30 8.17
CA LYS A 245 9.95 14.09 9.30
C LYS A 245 9.69 15.00 10.51
N GLU A 246 8.88 16.03 10.35
CA GLU A 246 8.54 17.00 11.41
C GLU A 246 7.27 16.59 12.18
N ILE A 247 6.65 15.45 11.87
CA ILE A 247 5.37 15.02 12.43
C ILE A 247 5.46 14.45 13.85
N PHE A 248 6.62 13.95 14.27
CA PHE A 248 6.76 13.11 15.48
C PHE A 248 6.36 13.80 16.77
N GLU A 249 6.68 15.09 16.96
CA GLU A 249 6.20 15.86 18.11
C GLU A 249 4.67 16.01 18.11
N LYS A 250 4.05 16.08 16.93
CA LYS A 250 2.60 16.17 16.82
C LYS A 250 1.94 14.85 17.21
N TYR A 251 2.55 13.71 16.85
CA TYR A 251 2.11 12.40 17.35
C TYR A 251 2.13 12.35 18.88
N ALA A 252 3.26 12.71 19.51
CA ALA A 252 3.37 12.69 20.96
C ALA A 252 2.33 13.61 21.63
N ASN A 253 2.16 14.83 21.11
CA ASN A 253 1.19 15.80 21.62
C ASN A 253 -0.28 15.36 21.44
N SER A 254 -0.58 14.49 20.45
CA SER A 254 -1.91 13.89 20.26
C SER A 254 -2.14 12.63 21.12
N GLY A 255 -1.17 12.32 22.00
CA GLY A 255 -1.22 11.18 22.92
C GLY A 255 -0.79 9.85 22.29
N VAL A 256 -0.30 9.82 21.06
CA VAL A 256 0.34 8.63 20.48
C VAL A 256 1.60 8.33 21.28
N SER A 257 1.79 7.08 21.65
CA SER A 257 2.95 6.60 22.42
C SER A 257 3.81 5.62 21.64
N THR A 258 3.21 4.89 20.70
CA THR A 258 3.91 3.86 19.93
C THR A 258 3.56 3.97 18.45
N LEU A 259 4.58 3.94 17.61
CA LEU A 259 4.48 3.84 16.15
C LEU A 259 4.82 2.42 15.72
N VAL A 260 4.01 1.87 14.82
CA VAL A 260 4.28 0.60 14.14
C VAL A 260 4.27 0.86 12.65
N GLY A 261 5.43 0.84 12.03
CA GLY A 261 5.59 1.11 10.60
C GLY A 261 6.33 0.00 9.86
N MET A 262 6.33 0.06 8.54
CA MET A 262 7.03 -0.89 7.68
C MET A 262 8.54 -0.71 7.81
N HIS A 263 8.99 0.52 7.74
CA HIS A 263 10.38 0.97 7.89
C HIS A 263 10.40 2.39 8.46
N PHE A 264 11.57 2.88 8.85
CA PHE A 264 11.82 4.25 9.24
C PHE A 264 13.21 4.63 8.75
N SER A 265 13.33 5.77 8.05
CA SER A 265 14.64 6.35 7.75
C SER A 265 15.35 6.77 9.05
N GLU A 266 16.67 6.93 9.01
CA GLU A 266 17.43 7.32 10.21
C GLU A 266 16.92 8.65 10.77
N GLU A 267 16.62 9.62 9.90
CA GLU A 267 16.12 10.93 10.32
C GLU A 267 14.74 10.84 11.00
N HIS A 268 13.83 9.98 10.47
CA HIS A 268 12.53 9.72 11.10
C HIS A 268 12.71 9.07 12.46
N LEU A 269 13.60 8.08 12.57
CA LEU A 269 13.86 7.39 13.83
C LEU A 269 14.46 8.33 14.90
N GLU A 270 15.40 9.18 14.52
CA GLU A 270 15.96 10.18 15.42
C GLU A 270 14.89 11.16 15.93
N ASN A 271 14.02 11.65 15.07
CA ASN A 271 12.94 12.55 15.45
C ASN A 271 11.89 11.86 16.33
N ALA A 272 11.56 10.61 16.07
CA ALA A 272 10.70 9.80 16.94
C ALA A 272 11.32 9.62 18.34
N LYS A 273 12.64 9.35 18.43
CA LYS A 273 13.37 9.26 19.71
C LYS A 273 13.39 10.60 20.46
N LYS A 274 13.61 11.73 19.77
CA LYS A 274 13.53 13.07 20.36
C LYS A 274 12.15 13.33 20.95
N ALA A 275 11.10 12.96 20.24
CA ALA A 275 9.71 13.04 20.69
C ALA A 275 9.31 12.00 21.75
N LYS A 276 10.25 11.14 22.20
CA LYS A 276 10.04 10.08 23.21
C LYS A 276 9.00 9.02 22.81
N LEU A 277 8.84 8.79 21.52
CA LEU A 277 7.95 7.74 21.00
C LEU A 277 8.63 6.37 21.01
N ASN A 278 7.86 5.35 21.32
CA ASN A 278 8.25 3.99 21.02
C ASN A 278 8.07 3.72 19.52
N VAL A 279 8.99 2.94 18.93
CA VAL A 279 8.93 2.59 17.51
C VAL A 279 9.20 1.10 17.32
N ILE A 280 8.30 0.45 16.58
CA ILE A 280 8.47 -0.92 16.09
C ILE A 280 8.51 -0.87 14.56
N ILE A 281 9.57 -1.41 13.99
CA ILE A 281 9.63 -1.76 12.57
C ILE A 281 9.03 -3.15 12.42
N ALA A 282 7.90 -3.25 11.73
CA ALA A 282 7.24 -4.52 11.47
C ALA A 282 7.91 -5.28 10.32
N GLY A 283 8.48 -4.57 9.37
CA GLY A 283 9.14 -5.07 8.16
C GLY A 283 8.35 -4.72 6.90
N HIS A 284 9.05 -4.18 5.90
CA HIS A 284 8.44 -3.67 4.66
C HIS A 284 7.83 -4.82 3.86
N ILE A 285 8.64 -5.66 3.25
CA ILE A 285 8.18 -6.76 2.39
C ILE A 285 7.14 -7.67 3.07
N SER A 286 7.28 -7.96 4.37
CA SER A 286 6.30 -8.76 5.10
C SER A 286 4.94 -8.07 5.24
N SER A 287 4.92 -6.74 5.34
CA SER A 287 3.69 -5.94 5.42
C SER A 287 2.99 -5.88 4.07
N ASP A 288 3.75 -5.67 2.99
CA ASP A 288 3.27 -5.67 1.61
C ASP A 288 2.64 -7.02 1.24
N VAL A 289 3.36 -8.11 1.57
CA VAL A 289 2.85 -9.49 1.36
C VAL A 289 1.58 -9.74 2.15
N LEU A 290 1.50 -9.28 3.41
CA LEU A 290 0.29 -9.38 4.21
C LEU A 290 -0.86 -8.57 3.58
N GLY A 291 -0.61 -7.35 3.14
CA GLY A 291 -1.60 -6.49 2.47
C GLY A 291 -2.18 -7.14 1.22
N LEU A 292 -1.30 -7.61 0.33
CA LEU A 292 -1.70 -8.34 -0.87
C LEU A 292 -2.47 -9.64 -0.56
N ASN A 293 -2.02 -10.44 0.42
CA ASN A 293 -2.72 -11.66 0.81
C ASN A 293 -4.13 -11.38 1.34
N LEU A 294 -4.29 -10.32 2.16
CA LEU A 294 -5.60 -9.90 2.66
C LEU A 294 -6.53 -9.47 1.53
N LEU A 295 -6.01 -8.69 0.59
CA LEU A 295 -6.77 -8.22 -0.58
C LEU A 295 -7.15 -9.40 -1.48
N PHE A 296 -6.23 -10.32 -1.76
CA PHE A 296 -6.50 -11.49 -2.58
C PHE A 296 -7.45 -12.48 -1.91
N ASP A 297 -7.45 -12.62 -0.57
CA ASP A 297 -8.44 -13.42 0.15
C ASP A 297 -9.87 -12.88 -0.08
N GLU A 298 -10.06 -11.56 -0.08
CA GLU A 298 -11.35 -10.94 -0.36
C GLU A 298 -11.74 -11.05 -1.84
N LEU A 299 -10.78 -10.88 -2.74
CA LEU A 299 -10.99 -10.98 -4.18
C LEU A 299 -11.37 -12.42 -4.60
N GLU A 300 -10.73 -13.44 -4.03
CA GLU A 300 -11.01 -14.86 -4.31
C GLU A 300 -12.39 -15.31 -3.76
N LYS A 301 -13.10 -14.50 -2.99
CA LYS A 301 -14.51 -14.79 -2.65
C LYS A 301 -15.45 -14.67 -3.85
N GLU A 302 -15.10 -13.88 -4.86
CA GLU A 302 -15.87 -13.79 -6.11
C GLU A 302 -15.47 -14.89 -7.09
N GLU A 303 -14.19 -15.07 -7.33
CA GLU A 303 -13.68 -16.09 -8.25
C GLU A 303 -12.26 -16.49 -7.85
N ARG A 304 -12.03 -17.80 -7.75
CA ARG A 304 -10.72 -18.34 -7.39
C ARG A 304 -9.71 -18.13 -8.51
N LEU A 305 -8.53 -17.59 -8.14
CA LEU A 305 -7.40 -17.37 -9.02
C LEU A 305 -6.25 -18.33 -8.70
N GLU A 306 -5.47 -18.68 -9.73
CA GLU A 306 -4.18 -19.36 -9.54
C GLU A 306 -3.07 -18.30 -9.42
N PHE A 307 -2.27 -18.38 -8.35
CA PHE A 307 -1.17 -17.45 -8.11
C PHE A 307 0.18 -18.13 -8.23
N ILE A 308 1.10 -17.47 -8.93
CA ILE A 308 2.55 -17.71 -8.86
C ILE A 308 3.13 -16.53 -8.10
N GLY A 309 3.75 -16.80 -6.94
CA GLY A 309 4.42 -15.76 -6.15
C GLY A 309 5.90 -15.69 -6.49
N ILE A 310 6.41 -14.47 -6.73
CA ILE A 310 7.83 -14.18 -6.96
C ILE A 310 8.19 -12.83 -6.32
N SER A 311 9.43 -12.41 -6.42
CA SER A 311 9.90 -11.08 -5.97
C SER A 311 9.35 -10.68 -4.60
N GLY A 312 9.67 -11.50 -3.59
CA GLY A 312 9.25 -11.27 -2.21
C GLY A 312 7.84 -11.75 -1.86
N PHE A 313 6.94 -11.86 -2.82
CA PHE A 313 5.56 -12.30 -2.57
C PHE A 313 5.40 -13.81 -2.52
N GLU A 314 4.61 -14.27 -1.55
CA GLU A 314 4.08 -15.64 -1.47
C GLU A 314 2.61 -15.60 -1.09
N ARG A 315 1.79 -16.35 -1.83
CA ARG A 315 0.37 -16.48 -1.54
C ARG A 315 0.13 -17.35 -0.31
N ILE A 316 -0.24 -16.72 0.79
CA ILE A 316 -0.62 -17.37 2.05
C ILE A 316 -2.12 -17.16 2.25
N ARG A 317 -2.92 -18.18 1.98
CA ARG A 317 -4.38 -18.12 2.19
C ARG A 317 -4.69 -18.27 3.67
N LYS A 318 -5.55 -17.39 4.19
CA LYS A 318 -6.11 -17.59 5.53
C LYS A 318 -7.06 -18.77 5.50
N LYS A 319 -6.89 -19.71 6.45
CA LYS A 319 -7.86 -20.78 6.62
C LYS A 319 -9.18 -20.13 7.06
N ASN A 320 -10.24 -20.32 6.27
CA ASN A 320 -11.59 -20.01 6.73
C ASN A 320 -11.83 -20.80 8.02
N LYS A 321 -12.05 -20.08 9.14
CA LYS A 321 -12.51 -20.68 10.38
C LYS A 321 -14.01 -20.81 10.34
#